data_191ff9fafc8e7bb61b9943904ec75b06
#
_entry.id   191ff9fafc8e7bb61b9943904ec75b06
#
_cell.length_a   1.000
_cell.length_b   1.000
_cell.length_c   1.000
_cell.angle_alpha   90.00
_cell.angle_beta   90.00
_cell.angle_gamma   90.00
#
_symmetry.space_group_name_H-M   'P 1'
#
loop_
_entity.id
_entity.type
_entity.pdbx_description
1 polymer ?
#
loop_
_entity_poly.entity_id
_entity_poly.type
_entity_poly.pdbx_seq_one_letter_code
_entity_poly.pdbx_strand_id
1 'polypeptide(L)'
;MNNAFRKANFWVWVWIVILAFLLPSAIYAGRNDVMGEVRLTGKSGVEKTSGVWVDGQYVGYLKELKGSKKLLLLPGEHLITVRQDGYQDFTQQVQIQPQETVCVYVVMEKAARALAPTVTSTVKVAVKPSRAAVFVDGLFVGHVGEFEGMGRGMLVAPGTHQIKIALPGYQTFATEIKPLANQTVEIKTDLLRSDGPLSEPLVNKETSAATPRTGDTPAAQAQ
;
A
#
# COMPACT_ATOMS: atom_id res chain seq x y z
N MET A 1 -43.17 66.31 -6.29
CA MET A 1 -43.18 64.97 -6.92
C MET A 1 -41.71 64.57 -7.07
N ASN A 2 -41.13 63.61 -6.29
CA ASN A 2 -39.92 62.87 -6.58
C ASN A 2 -39.31 62.12 -5.38
N ASN A 3 -40.05 61.92 -4.25
CA ASN A 3 -39.50 61.18 -3.10
C ASN A 3 -39.88 59.69 -3.07
N ALA A 4 -40.81 59.24 -3.92
CA ALA A 4 -41.23 57.84 -3.97
C ALA A 4 -40.22 56.92 -4.71
N PHE A 5 -39.56 57.40 -5.75
CA PHE A 5 -38.60 56.65 -6.56
C PHE A 5 -37.27 56.40 -5.85
N ARG A 6 -36.85 57.27 -4.93
CA ARG A 6 -35.60 57.07 -4.16
C ARG A 6 -35.73 55.99 -3.09
N LYS A 7 -36.92 55.81 -2.51
CA LYS A 7 -37.19 54.80 -1.48
C LYS A 7 -37.29 53.38 -2.09
N ALA A 8 -37.86 53.23 -3.28
CA ALA A 8 -37.98 51.96 -3.95
C ALA A 8 -36.59 51.37 -4.33
N ASN A 9 -35.68 52.21 -4.83
CA ASN A 9 -34.33 51.75 -5.17
C ASN A 9 -33.48 51.38 -3.94
N PHE A 10 -33.68 52.05 -2.79
CA PHE A 10 -32.96 51.73 -1.57
C PHE A 10 -33.35 50.32 -1.06
N TRP A 11 -34.61 49.95 -1.07
CA TRP A 11 -35.07 48.62 -0.67
C TRP A 11 -34.60 47.53 -1.63
N VAL A 12 -34.50 47.79 -2.90
CA VAL A 12 -33.97 46.83 -3.89
C VAL A 12 -32.49 46.59 -3.63
N TRP A 13 -31.70 47.62 -3.32
CA TRP A 13 -30.30 47.45 -2.97
C TRP A 13 -30.09 46.68 -1.64
N VAL A 14 -30.96 46.90 -0.65
CA VAL A 14 -30.92 46.17 0.60
C VAL A 14 -31.21 44.68 0.37
N TRP A 15 -32.18 44.34 -0.47
CA TRP A 15 -32.45 42.94 -0.82
C TRP A 15 -31.35 42.29 -1.62
N ILE A 16 -30.67 43.01 -2.52
CA ILE A 16 -29.49 42.50 -3.27
C ILE A 16 -28.33 42.24 -2.32
N VAL A 17 -28.07 43.09 -1.35
CA VAL A 17 -27.01 42.91 -0.36
C VAL A 17 -27.33 41.72 0.58
N ILE A 18 -28.56 41.57 1.01
CA ILE A 18 -29.01 40.41 1.84
C ILE A 18 -28.93 39.13 1.02
N LEU A 19 -29.31 39.13 -0.26
CA LEU A 19 -29.21 37.96 -1.12
C LEU A 19 -27.74 37.58 -1.41
N ALA A 20 -26.83 38.55 -1.49
CA ALA A 20 -25.39 38.29 -1.63
C ALA A 20 -24.76 37.70 -0.37
N PHE A 21 -25.30 37.97 0.83
CA PHE A 21 -24.88 37.38 2.10
C PHE A 21 -25.48 36.00 2.39
N LEU A 22 -26.54 35.61 1.65
CA LEU A 22 -27.18 34.30 1.75
C LEU A 22 -26.66 33.29 0.73
N LEU A 23 -25.60 33.63 -0.03
CA LEU A 23 -24.90 32.64 -0.83
C LEU A 23 -24.25 31.64 0.14
N PRO A 24 -24.73 30.39 0.18
CA PRO A 24 -24.23 29.43 1.12
C PRO A 24 -22.76 29.17 0.82
N SER A 25 -21.94 29.24 1.83
CA SER A 25 -20.58 28.70 1.91
C SER A 25 -20.54 27.16 1.70
N ALA A 26 -21.45 26.63 0.89
CA ALA A 26 -21.69 25.21 0.68
C ALA A 26 -20.74 24.54 -0.35
N ILE A 27 -19.66 25.18 -0.77
CA ILE A 27 -18.73 24.60 -1.78
C ILE A 27 -17.44 24.08 -1.13
N TYR A 28 -17.36 24.03 0.19
CA TYR A 28 -16.19 23.44 0.88
C TYR A 28 -16.37 21.99 1.35
N ALA A 29 -17.45 21.34 0.95
CA ALA A 29 -17.64 19.93 1.22
C ALA A 29 -16.86 19.08 0.22
N GLY A 30 -15.66 18.62 0.59
CA GLY A 30 -14.94 17.59 -0.15
C GLY A 30 -13.48 17.83 -0.50
N ARG A 31 -12.86 18.94 -0.13
CA ARG A 31 -11.41 19.06 -0.21
C ARG A 31 -10.79 18.44 1.02
N ASN A 32 -9.95 17.46 0.79
CA ASN A 32 -9.16 16.84 1.85
C ASN A 32 -8.00 17.79 2.20
N ASP A 33 -8.29 18.85 2.95
CA ASP A 33 -7.35 19.95 3.21
C ASP A 33 -6.20 19.54 4.16
N VAL A 34 -6.27 18.34 4.75
CA VAL A 34 -5.30 17.86 5.73
C VAL A 34 -4.26 16.93 5.11
N MET A 35 -4.61 16.13 4.11
CA MET A 35 -3.71 15.13 3.53
C MET A 35 -2.99 15.65 2.29
N GLY A 36 -1.77 15.13 2.06
CA GLY A 36 -1.08 15.27 0.77
C GLY A 36 -1.29 14.04 -0.10
N GLU A 37 -1.15 14.20 -1.41
CA GLU A 37 -1.26 13.13 -2.41
C GLU A 37 0.14 12.65 -2.79
N VAL A 38 0.39 11.33 -2.77
CA VAL A 38 1.58 10.74 -3.38
C VAL A 38 1.19 10.11 -4.71
N ARG A 39 1.87 10.53 -5.76
CA ARG A 39 1.67 10.04 -7.11
C ARG A 39 2.86 9.19 -7.55
N LEU A 40 2.65 7.87 -7.61
CA LEU A 40 3.66 6.91 -8.04
C LEU A 40 3.59 6.74 -9.56
N THR A 41 4.76 6.80 -10.21
CA THR A 41 4.86 6.63 -11.67
C THR A 41 5.94 5.60 -11.99
N GLY A 42 5.56 4.54 -12.69
CA GLY A 42 6.46 3.53 -13.25
C GLY A 42 6.26 3.45 -14.77
N LYS A 43 7.36 3.32 -15.52
CA LYS A 43 7.34 3.30 -17.00
C LYS A 43 7.05 1.91 -17.55
N SER A 44 7.65 0.88 -16.98
CA SER A 44 7.55 -0.50 -17.46
C SER A 44 6.33 -1.24 -16.91
N GLY A 45 6.05 -2.43 -17.45
CA GLY A 45 5.02 -3.33 -16.92
C GLY A 45 5.36 -3.83 -15.53
N VAL A 46 6.64 -4.03 -15.23
CA VAL A 46 7.12 -4.51 -13.95
C VAL A 46 6.77 -3.54 -12.84
N GLU A 47 7.13 -2.27 -12.97
CA GLU A 47 6.80 -1.25 -11.96
C GLU A 47 5.29 -1.15 -11.75
N LYS A 48 4.50 -1.24 -12.84
CA LYS A 48 3.04 -1.14 -12.77
C LYS A 48 2.40 -2.27 -11.96
N THR A 49 2.98 -3.48 -12.00
CA THR A 49 2.49 -4.65 -11.26
C THR A 49 3.16 -4.83 -9.90
N SER A 50 4.20 -4.04 -9.58
CA SER A 50 4.89 -4.09 -8.30
C SER A 50 3.98 -3.68 -7.14
N GLY A 51 4.12 -4.37 -6.02
CA GLY A 51 3.45 -4.04 -4.77
C GLY A 51 4.03 -2.79 -4.14
N VAL A 52 3.20 -2.00 -3.49
CA VAL A 52 3.56 -0.75 -2.81
C VAL A 52 3.28 -0.87 -1.32
N TRP A 53 4.24 -0.48 -0.52
CA TRP A 53 4.16 -0.35 0.93
C TRP A 53 4.41 1.08 1.34
N VAL A 54 3.66 1.55 2.33
CA VAL A 54 3.88 2.83 3.01
C VAL A 54 4.06 2.53 4.48
N ASP A 55 5.18 2.96 5.05
CA ASP A 55 5.54 2.74 6.45
C ASP A 55 5.43 1.26 6.87
N GLY A 56 5.78 0.36 5.95
CA GLY A 56 5.70 -1.08 6.13
C GLY A 56 4.32 -1.69 5.91
N GLN A 57 3.28 -0.91 5.64
CA GLN A 57 1.95 -1.40 5.31
C GLN A 57 1.74 -1.55 3.80
N TYR A 58 1.26 -2.71 3.37
CA TYR A 58 0.87 -2.93 1.96
C TYR A 58 -0.41 -2.16 1.63
N VAL A 59 -0.33 -1.29 0.60
CA VAL A 59 -1.43 -0.42 0.19
C VAL A 59 -2.04 -0.78 -1.16
N GLY A 60 -1.41 -1.68 -1.90
CA GLY A 60 -1.86 -2.12 -3.22
C GLY A 60 -0.71 -2.20 -4.21
N TYR A 61 -0.98 -2.33 -5.48
CA TYR A 61 0.05 -2.28 -6.52
C TYR A 61 0.00 -0.97 -7.29
N LEU A 62 1.16 -0.55 -7.82
CA LEU A 62 1.37 0.80 -8.35
C LEU A 62 0.32 1.23 -9.40
N LYS A 63 -0.10 0.31 -10.29
CA LYS A 63 -1.12 0.59 -11.31
C LYS A 63 -2.48 0.97 -10.71
N GLU A 64 -2.82 0.46 -9.53
CA GLU A 64 -4.10 0.75 -8.87
C GLU A 64 -4.12 2.09 -8.12
N LEU A 65 -2.95 2.57 -7.68
CA LEU A 65 -2.83 3.76 -6.84
C LEU A 65 -2.93 5.05 -7.66
N LYS A 66 -4.04 5.20 -8.41
CA LYS A 66 -4.34 6.37 -9.23
C LYS A 66 -5.85 6.56 -9.41
N GLY A 67 -6.24 7.73 -9.87
CA GLY A 67 -7.66 8.05 -10.07
C GLY A 67 -8.43 8.09 -8.75
N SER A 68 -9.43 7.26 -8.59
CA SER A 68 -10.24 7.16 -7.36
C SER A 68 -9.53 6.49 -6.18
N LYS A 69 -8.44 5.75 -6.45
CA LYS A 69 -7.61 5.08 -5.42
C LYS A 69 -6.28 5.82 -5.22
N LYS A 70 -6.34 7.13 -5.07
CA LYS A 70 -5.17 7.96 -4.79
C LYS A 70 -4.52 7.56 -3.47
N LEU A 71 -3.20 7.61 -3.42
CA LEU A 71 -2.46 7.46 -2.17
C LEU A 71 -2.45 8.81 -1.45
N LEU A 72 -3.28 8.93 -0.42
CA LEU A 72 -3.36 10.09 0.44
C LEU A 72 -2.70 9.77 1.77
N LEU A 73 -1.75 10.59 2.18
CA LEU A 73 -0.99 10.44 3.42
C LEU A 73 -1.17 11.68 4.30
N LEU A 74 -1.09 11.48 5.60
CA LEU A 74 -1.03 12.58 6.56
C LEU A 74 0.27 13.38 6.36
N PRO A 75 0.30 14.66 6.76
CA PRO A 75 1.54 15.42 6.76
C PRO A 75 2.59 14.76 7.65
N GLY A 76 3.82 14.71 7.17
CA GLY A 76 4.93 14.09 7.86
C GLY A 76 5.86 13.34 6.94
N GLU A 77 6.76 12.59 7.53
CA GLU A 77 7.75 11.79 6.84
C GLU A 77 7.24 10.36 6.66
N HIS A 78 7.28 9.85 5.44
CA HIS A 78 6.81 8.52 5.09
C HIS A 78 7.84 7.75 4.28
N LEU A 79 7.95 6.46 4.54
CA LEU A 79 8.80 5.55 3.81
C LEU A 79 7.97 4.77 2.78
N ILE A 80 8.24 5.01 1.50
CA ILE A 80 7.60 4.30 0.41
C ILE A 80 8.54 3.19 -0.05
N THR A 81 8.06 1.95 -0.05
CA THR A 81 8.79 0.80 -0.56
C THR A 81 7.98 0.14 -1.68
N VAL A 82 8.64 -0.13 -2.80
CA VAL A 82 8.03 -0.85 -3.94
C VAL A 82 8.79 -2.16 -4.15
N ARG A 83 8.04 -3.27 -4.24
CA ARG A 83 8.60 -4.62 -4.31
C ARG A 83 8.02 -5.42 -5.46
N GLN A 84 8.89 -6.20 -6.09
CA GLN A 84 8.51 -7.17 -7.11
C GLN A 84 9.48 -8.36 -7.05
N ASP A 85 8.95 -9.56 -7.20
CA ASP A 85 9.79 -10.76 -7.23
C ASP A 85 10.83 -10.68 -8.36
N GLY A 86 12.07 -11.08 -8.05
CA GLY A 86 13.20 -10.99 -8.96
C GLY A 86 13.80 -9.61 -9.18
N TYR A 87 13.35 -8.60 -8.42
CA TYR A 87 13.86 -7.23 -8.47
C TYR A 87 14.32 -6.77 -7.08
N GLN A 88 15.20 -5.78 -7.06
CA GLN A 88 15.60 -5.11 -5.82
C GLN A 88 14.46 -4.22 -5.32
N ASP A 89 14.32 -4.13 -4.00
CA ASP A 89 13.35 -3.22 -3.39
C ASP A 89 13.71 -1.77 -3.72
N PHE A 90 12.77 -1.05 -4.31
CA PHE A 90 12.87 0.41 -4.43
C PHE A 90 12.34 1.03 -3.14
N THR A 91 13.15 1.88 -2.50
CA THR A 91 12.76 2.55 -1.25
C THR A 91 13.08 4.03 -1.36
N GLN A 92 12.09 4.87 -1.02
CA GLN A 92 12.23 6.31 -1.01
C GLN A 92 11.49 6.91 0.18
N GLN A 93 12.20 7.78 0.92
CA GLN A 93 11.62 8.61 1.96
C GLN A 93 11.04 9.87 1.34
N VAL A 94 9.83 10.24 1.72
CA VAL A 94 9.12 11.42 1.22
C VAL A 94 8.59 12.25 2.38
N GLN A 95 8.72 13.57 2.29
CA GLN A 95 8.10 14.52 3.21
C GLN A 95 6.79 14.98 2.58
N ILE A 96 5.69 14.83 3.29
CA ILE A 96 4.35 15.21 2.84
C ILE A 96 3.90 16.46 3.58
N GLN A 97 3.40 17.43 2.83
CA GLN A 97 2.72 18.61 3.37
C GLN A 97 1.22 18.57 3.05
N PRO A 98 0.38 19.28 3.82
CA PRO A 98 -1.04 19.38 3.53
C PRO A 98 -1.29 19.89 2.10
N GLN A 99 -2.23 19.28 1.39
CA GLN A 99 -2.63 19.65 0.02
C GLN A 99 -1.52 19.55 -1.05
N GLU A 100 -0.34 19.08 -0.70
CA GLU A 100 0.77 18.89 -1.62
C GLU A 100 0.59 17.60 -2.45
N THR A 101 1.10 17.63 -3.69
CA THR A 101 1.24 16.43 -4.51
C THR A 101 2.73 16.13 -4.72
N VAL A 102 3.20 15.05 -4.13
CA VAL A 102 4.57 14.56 -4.28
C VAL A 102 4.59 13.48 -5.37
N CYS A 103 5.44 13.66 -6.39
CA CYS A 103 5.62 12.68 -7.46
C CYS A 103 6.85 11.82 -7.21
N VAL A 104 6.67 10.51 -7.14
CA VAL A 104 7.73 9.52 -6.98
C VAL A 104 7.85 8.69 -8.25
N TYR A 105 9.05 8.70 -8.84
CA TYR A 105 9.37 7.92 -10.04
C TYR A 105 10.03 6.61 -9.62
N VAL A 106 9.30 5.52 -9.83
CA VAL A 106 9.77 4.18 -9.47
C VAL A 106 10.54 3.57 -10.63
N VAL A 107 11.74 3.07 -10.36
CA VAL A 107 12.57 2.29 -11.28
C VAL A 107 12.96 1.02 -10.57
N MET A 108 12.59 -0.14 -11.15
CA MET A 108 12.90 -1.44 -10.59
C MET A 108 14.14 -2.04 -11.26
N GLU A 109 15.16 -2.32 -10.48
CA GLU A 109 16.38 -2.99 -10.92
C GLU A 109 16.29 -4.49 -10.67
N LYS A 110 16.75 -5.32 -11.63
CA LYS A 110 16.77 -6.77 -11.43
C LYS A 110 17.68 -7.13 -10.27
N ALA A 111 17.18 -7.95 -9.36
CA ALA A 111 18.01 -8.54 -8.33
C ALA A 111 19.05 -9.51 -8.96
N ALA A 112 20.23 -9.59 -8.36
CA ALA A 112 21.19 -10.64 -8.72
C ALA A 112 20.49 -12.00 -8.49
N ARG A 113 20.37 -12.79 -9.56
CA ARG A 113 19.58 -14.03 -9.54
C ARG A 113 20.21 -15.02 -8.56
N ALA A 114 19.54 -15.27 -7.46
CA ALA A 114 19.79 -16.49 -6.71
C ALA A 114 19.51 -17.69 -7.63
N LEU A 115 20.38 -18.71 -7.61
CA LEU A 115 20.19 -19.92 -8.42
C LEU A 115 18.80 -20.51 -8.08
N ALA A 116 17.91 -20.49 -9.06
CA ALA A 116 16.60 -21.09 -8.88
C ALA A 116 16.78 -22.61 -8.62
N PRO A 117 16.00 -23.21 -7.71
CA PRO A 117 16.08 -24.65 -7.49
C PRO A 117 15.82 -25.39 -8.81
N THR A 118 16.62 -26.42 -9.08
CA THR A 118 16.51 -27.23 -10.31
C THR A 118 15.21 -28.01 -10.39
N VAL A 119 14.55 -28.23 -9.25
CA VAL A 119 13.27 -28.93 -9.13
C VAL A 119 12.29 -28.01 -8.43
N THR A 120 11.13 -27.82 -9.03
CA THR A 120 10.08 -26.93 -8.54
C THR A 120 8.74 -27.64 -8.49
N SER A 121 7.82 -27.08 -7.72
CA SER A 121 6.39 -27.37 -7.71
C SER A 121 5.63 -26.12 -8.13
N THR A 122 4.39 -26.27 -8.58
CA THR A 122 3.54 -25.16 -9.00
C THR A 122 2.45 -24.93 -7.98
N VAL A 123 2.32 -23.70 -7.48
CA VAL A 123 1.22 -23.28 -6.62
C VAL A 123 0.31 -22.36 -7.38
N LYS A 124 -0.96 -22.73 -7.54
CA LYS A 124 -2.01 -21.91 -8.11
C LYS A 124 -2.79 -21.23 -6.99
N VAL A 125 -3.08 -19.96 -7.14
CA VAL A 125 -3.79 -19.17 -6.15
C VAL A 125 -5.05 -18.59 -6.80
N ALA A 126 -6.21 -19.06 -6.38
CA ALA A 126 -7.52 -18.59 -6.83
C ALA A 126 -8.29 -18.01 -5.64
N VAL A 127 -7.99 -16.76 -5.31
CA VAL A 127 -8.50 -16.07 -4.12
C VAL A 127 -9.14 -14.75 -4.51
N LYS A 128 -10.24 -14.38 -3.88
CA LYS A 128 -10.88 -13.08 -4.10
C LYS A 128 -10.71 -12.18 -2.86
N PRO A 129 -10.43 -10.88 -3.07
CA PRO A 129 -10.19 -10.19 -4.36
C PRO A 129 -8.82 -10.51 -4.97
N SER A 130 -8.75 -10.58 -6.30
CA SER A 130 -7.52 -10.92 -7.06
C SER A 130 -6.35 -9.93 -6.89
N ARG A 131 -6.63 -8.75 -6.33
CA ARG A 131 -5.62 -7.73 -6.01
C ARG A 131 -4.89 -7.99 -4.69
N ALA A 132 -5.24 -9.02 -3.94
CA ALA A 132 -4.58 -9.35 -2.70
C ALA A 132 -3.11 -9.73 -2.92
N ALA A 133 -2.25 -9.31 -2.00
CA ALA A 133 -0.84 -9.63 -2.00
C ALA A 133 -0.61 -11.08 -1.56
N VAL A 134 0.30 -11.77 -2.24
CA VAL A 134 0.72 -13.14 -1.92
C VAL A 134 2.14 -13.12 -1.37
N PHE A 135 2.33 -13.78 -0.25
CA PHE A 135 3.63 -13.96 0.40
C PHE A 135 3.94 -15.43 0.51
N VAL A 136 5.18 -15.81 0.26
CA VAL A 136 5.74 -17.14 0.51
C VAL A 136 6.86 -16.99 1.51
N ASP A 137 6.77 -17.69 2.63
CA ASP A 137 7.78 -17.64 3.70
C ASP A 137 8.11 -16.21 4.14
N GLY A 138 7.09 -15.35 4.17
CA GLY A 138 7.21 -13.93 4.51
C GLY A 138 7.67 -13.01 3.37
N LEU A 139 8.12 -13.54 2.23
CA LEU A 139 8.53 -12.75 1.08
C LEU A 139 7.36 -12.46 0.15
N PHE A 140 7.20 -11.20 -0.27
CA PHE A 140 6.23 -10.82 -1.28
C PHE A 140 6.63 -11.38 -2.64
N VAL A 141 5.71 -12.13 -3.27
CA VAL A 141 5.94 -12.75 -4.58
C VAL A 141 5.06 -12.20 -5.70
N GLY A 142 4.01 -11.48 -5.37
CA GLY A 142 3.11 -10.87 -6.36
C GLY A 142 1.67 -10.77 -5.84
N HIS A 143 0.72 -10.65 -6.76
CA HIS A 143 -0.71 -10.58 -6.46
C HIS A 143 -1.42 -11.86 -6.92
N VAL A 144 -2.55 -12.17 -6.27
CA VAL A 144 -3.38 -13.33 -6.65
C VAL A 144 -3.66 -13.38 -8.16
N GLY A 145 -4.02 -12.24 -8.78
CA GLY A 145 -4.33 -12.18 -10.19
C GLY A 145 -3.18 -12.55 -11.14
N GLU A 146 -1.94 -12.57 -10.66
CA GLU A 146 -0.78 -13.02 -11.44
C GLU A 146 -0.68 -14.55 -11.48
N PHE A 147 -1.20 -15.22 -10.46
CA PHE A 147 -1.12 -16.67 -10.25
C PHE A 147 -2.43 -17.39 -10.55
N GLU A 148 -3.49 -16.64 -10.92
CA GLU A 148 -4.79 -17.16 -11.29
C GLU A 148 -4.87 -17.44 -12.79
N GLY A 149 -5.47 -18.59 -13.18
CA GLY A 149 -5.75 -18.93 -14.57
C GLY A 149 -4.90 -20.07 -15.15
N MET A 150 -5.19 -20.39 -16.41
CA MET A 150 -4.55 -21.49 -17.11
C MET A 150 -3.09 -21.15 -17.44
N GLY A 151 -2.16 -22.04 -17.08
CA GLY A 151 -0.73 -21.84 -17.32
C GLY A 151 -0.05 -20.83 -16.39
N ARG A 152 -0.78 -20.25 -15.45
CA ARG A 152 -0.25 -19.33 -14.44
C ARG A 152 -0.15 -20.06 -13.10
N GLY A 153 0.96 -19.93 -12.46
CA GLY A 153 1.22 -20.50 -11.15
C GLY A 153 2.56 -20.02 -10.64
N MET A 154 2.67 -19.97 -9.36
CA MET A 154 3.88 -19.61 -8.65
C MET A 154 4.76 -20.85 -8.56
N LEU A 155 6.03 -20.75 -8.92
CA LEU A 155 7.01 -21.83 -8.76
C LEU A 155 7.63 -21.72 -7.37
N VAL A 156 7.54 -22.79 -6.60
CA VAL A 156 8.17 -22.93 -5.28
C VAL A 156 9.03 -24.18 -5.21
N ALA A 157 10.03 -24.19 -4.36
CA ALA A 157 10.81 -25.40 -4.10
C ALA A 157 9.91 -26.50 -3.48
N PRO A 158 10.21 -27.78 -3.63
CA PRO A 158 9.60 -28.82 -2.81
C PRO A 158 9.94 -28.63 -1.33
N GLY A 159 8.98 -28.86 -0.45
CA GLY A 159 9.17 -28.69 0.99
C GLY A 159 8.01 -27.97 1.66
N THR A 160 8.19 -27.60 2.91
CA THR A 160 7.18 -26.86 3.67
C THR A 160 7.31 -25.37 3.41
N HIS A 161 6.20 -24.74 3.04
CA HIS A 161 6.11 -23.30 2.78
C HIS A 161 4.90 -22.70 3.46
N GLN A 162 5.06 -21.53 4.04
CA GLN A 162 3.97 -20.73 4.56
C GLN A 162 3.47 -19.76 3.49
N ILE A 163 2.21 -19.92 3.11
CA ILE A 163 1.55 -18.99 2.17
C ILE A 163 0.68 -18.04 2.98
N LYS A 164 0.89 -16.74 2.80
CA LYS A 164 0.09 -15.70 3.41
C LYS A 164 -0.51 -14.84 2.31
N ILE A 165 -1.83 -14.57 2.39
CA ILE A 165 -2.55 -13.73 1.43
C ILE A 165 -3.20 -12.62 2.21
N ALA A 166 -2.90 -11.38 1.86
CA ALA A 166 -3.32 -10.23 2.63
C ALA A 166 -3.74 -9.06 1.73
N LEU A 167 -4.75 -8.32 2.22
CA LEU A 167 -5.24 -7.12 1.57
C LEU A 167 -5.78 -6.16 2.64
N PRO A 168 -5.43 -4.86 2.60
CA PRO A 168 -6.02 -3.88 3.50
C PRO A 168 -7.54 -3.91 3.50
N GLY A 169 -8.17 -3.93 4.69
CA GLY A 169 -9.61 -4.05 4.87
C GLY A 169 -10.16 -5.48 4.76
N TYR A 170 -9.29 -6.49 4.73
CA TYR A 170 -9.65 -7.91 4.75
C TYR A 170 -8.87 -8.65 5.82
N GLN A 171 -9.43 -9.76 6.28
CA GLN A 171 -8.72 -10.68 7.17
C GLN A 171 -7.61 -11.38 6.39
N THR A 172 -6.44 -11.47 7.00
CA THR A 172 -5.30 -12.17 6.41
C THR A 172 -5.56 -13.67 6.41
N PHE A 173 -5.41 -14.31 5.25
CA PHE A 173 -5.42 -15.75 5.11
C PHE A 173 -3.99 -16.29 5.19
N ALA A 174 -3.74 -17.28 6.02
CA ALA A 174 -2.45 -17.95 6.12
C ALA A 174 -2.66 -19.47 6.13
N THR A 175 -1.84 -20.19 5.37
CA THR A 175 -1.87 -21.66 5.30
C THR A 175 -0.47 -22.19 5.06
N GLU A 176 -0.21 -23.39 5.56
CA GLU A 176 1.01 -24.13 5.27
C GLU A 176 0.74 -25.13 4.15
N ILE A 177 1.66 -25.22 3.20
CA ILE A 177 1.64 -26.20 2.12
C ILE A 177 2.93 -27.01 2.14
N LYS A 178 2.87 -28.24 1.66
CA LYS A 178 4.05 -29.11 1.51
C LYS A 178 4.07 -29.77 0.14
N PRO A 179 4.33 -29.00 -0.92
CA PRO A 179 4.36 -29.52 -2.27
C PRO A 179 5.52 -30.49 -2.49
N LEU A 180 5.24 -31.56 -3.21
CA LEU A 180 6.26 -32.47 -3.71
C LEU A 180 6.81 -31.97 -5.04
N ALA A 181 7.97 -32.47 -5.44
CA ALA A 181 8.59 -32.17 -6.74
C ALA A 181 7.60 -32.38 -7.89
N ASN A 182 7.50 -31.41 -8.80
CA ASN A 182 6.60 -31.40 -9.97
C ASN A 182 5.10 -31.47 -9.63
N GLN A 183 4.71 -31.30 -8.37
CA GLN A 183 3.32 -31.28 -7.96
C GLN A 183 2.69 -29.91 -8.24
N THR A 184 1.40 -29.92 -8.59
CA THR A 184 0.59 -28.70 -8.61
C THR A 184 -0.31 -28.69 -7.37
N VAL A 185 -0.22 -27.64 -6.58
CA VAL A 185 -1.08 -27.39 -5.42
C VAL A 185 -1.99 -26.19 -5.76
N GLU A 186 -3.27 -26.28 -5.47
CA GLU A 186 -4.21 -25.19 -5.69
C GLU A 186 -4.77 -24.68 -4.35
N ILE A 187 -4.69 -23.36 -4.14
CA ILE A 187 -5.27 -22.66 -2.99
C ILE A 187 -6.49 -21.90 -3.49
N LYS A 188 -7.67 -22.28 -2.99
CA LYS A 188 -8.95 -21.62 -3.30
C LYS A 188 -9.58 -21.11 -2.02
N THR A 189 -9.83 -19.82 -1.94
CA THR A 189 -10.59 -19.21 -0.83
C THR A 189 -11.04 -17.79 -1.20
N ASP A 190 -11.91 -17.22 -0.40
CA ASP A 190 -12.28 -15.81 -0.48
C ASP A 190 -11.84 -15.12 0.82
N LEU A 191 -11.20 -13.96 0.71
CA LEU A 191 -10.84 -13.16 1.88
C LEU A 191 -12.11 -12.52 2.46
N LEU A 192 -12.30 -12.66 3.75
CA LEU A 192 -13.37 -12.02 4.49
C LEU A 192 -13.02 -10.54 4.74
N ARG A 193 -14.00 -9.65 4.62
CA ARG A 193 -13.80 -8.25 5.01
C ARG A 193 -13.57 -8.16 6.51
N SER A 194 -12.65 -7.29 6.90
CA SER A 194 -12.41 -6.96 8.30
C SER A 194 -13.08 -5.62 8.61
N ASP A 195 -13.97 -5.60 9.60
CA ASP A 195 -14.63 -4.38 10.08
C ASP A 195 -13.80 -3.68 11.17
N GLY A 196 -12.61 -4.21 11.49
CA GLY A 196 -11.72 -3.70 12.52
C GLY A 196 -10.45 -3.03 11.97
N PRO A 197 -9.73 -2.28 12.81
CA PRO A 197 -8.41 -1.79 12.44
C PRO A 197 -7.48 -2.96 12.11
N LEU A 198 -6.63 -2.80 11.09
CA LEU A 198 -5.63 -3.79 10.69
C LEU A 198 -4.72 -4.11 11.90
N SER A 199 -4.94 -5.26 12.50
CA SER A 199 -4.33 -5.61 13.80
C SER A 199 -2.86 -6.03 13.69
N GLU A 200 -2.35 -6.31 12.48
CA GLU A 200 -0.97 -6.73 12.28
C GLU A 200 -0.35 -6.03 11.07
N PRO A 201 0.90 -5.54 11.20
CA PRO A 201 1.65 -5.10 10.04
C PRO A 201 1.83 -6.31 9.11
N LEU A 202 1.51 -6.14 7.82
CA LEU A 202 1.61 -7.19 6.80
C LEU A 202 3.05 -7.68 6.57
N VAL A 203 4.02 -6.97 7.12
CA VAL A 203 5.44 -7.34 7.13
C VAL A 203 5.92 -7.29 8.56
N ASN A 204 6.37 -8.42 9.10
CA ASN A 204 7.14 -8.42 10.34
C ASN A 204 8.40 -7.59 10.10
N LYS A 205 8.50 -6.46 10.77
CA LYS A 205 9.76 -5.75 10.90
C LYS A 205 10.67 -6.70 11.66
N GLU A 206 11.58 -7.38 10.97
CA GLU A 206 12.64 -8.09 11.66
C GLU A 206 13.32 -7.08 12.56
N THR A 207 13.14 -7.27 13.85
CA THR A 207 13.87 -6.52 14.85
C THR A 207 15.33 -6.90 14.59
N SER A 208 16.06 -5.99 13.95
CA SER A 208 17.52 -6.10 13.87
C SER A 208 17.97 -6.28 15.31
N ALA A 209 18.37 -7.50 15.65
CA ALA A 209 18.89 -7.85 16.94
C ALA A 209 20.06 -6.88 17.19
N ALA A 210 19.85 -5.92 18.05
CA ALA A 210 20.93 -5.09 18.57
C ALA A 210 21.93 -6.06 19.20
N THR A 211 23.09 -6.19 18.56
CA THR A 211 24.26 -6.85 19.11
C THR A 211 24.49 -6.31 20.51
N PRO A 212 24.50 -7.14 21.56
CA PRO A 212 24.83 -6.66 22.90
C PRO A 212 26.25 -6.10 22.85
N ARG A 213 26.41 -4.81 23.12
CA ARG A 213 27.74 -4.25 23.37
C ARG A 213 28.29 -4.89 24.63
N THR A 214 29.17 -5.86 24.45
CA THR A 214 30.06 -6.36 25.49
C THR A 214 31.02 -5.24 25.83
N GLY A 215 30.89 -4.66 26.99
CA GLY A 215 31.80 -3.66 27.44
C GLY A 215 31.35 -2.88 28.67
N ASP A 216 31.11 -3.57 29.79
CA ASP A 216 31.29 -2.98 31.12
C ASP A 216 31.67 -4.08 32.10
N THR A 217 32.96 -4.26 32.24
CA THR A 217 33.55 -5.02 33.32
C THR A 217 33.64 -4.09 34.52
N PRO A 218 32.97 -4.34 35.64
CA PRO A 218 33.25 -3.60 36.87
C PRO A 218 34.58 -4.09 37.44
N ALA A 219 35.49 -3.18 37.62
CA ALA A 219 36.75 -3.41 38.30
C ALA A 219 36.48 -3.93 39.72
N ALA A 220 37.03 -5.08 40.04
CA ALA A 220 37.14 -5.61 41.38
C ALA A 220 38.00 -4.66 42.24
N GLN A 221 37.44 -4.13 43.31
CA GLN A 221 38.21 -3.55 44.38
C GLN A 221 38.68 -4.68 45.32
N ALA A 222 39.99 -4.80 45.38
CA ALA A 222 40.66 -5.59 46.42
C ALA A 222 40.62 -4.88 47.77
N GLN A 223 40.23 -5.59 48.78
CA GLN A 223 40.82 -5.57 50.12
C GLN A 223 40.64 -6.96 50.73
#